data_86e128029c8d9435f9d419d50cd617ba
#
_entry.id   86e128029c8d9435f9d419d50cd617ba
#
_cell.length_a   1.000
_cell.length_b   1.000
_cell.length_c   1.000
_cell.angle_alpha   90.00
_cell.angle_beta   90.00
_cell.angle_gamma   90.00
#
_symmetry.space_group_name_H-M   'P 1'
#
loop_
_entity.id
_entity.type
_entity.pdbx_description
1 polymer ?
#
loop_
_entity_poly.entity_id
_entity_poly.type
_entity_poly.pdbx_seq_one_letter_code
_entity_poly.pdbx_strand_id
1 'polypeptide(L)'
;MNNIHLHIVGSESFSSLLNELDFNYGISSGKNLKYNNKDLLVRIIFIDKLQLIEIKKYSLENIPTVFLLKDRDFLTKNKLHLLEFNVSLFVPIEILSFREILNILLTKYNFLKKSKIIIQDYEIDSNVRSITKQKIKVKLTEKELELILALNNNNGLNKSFLLKSIWKHSLDLDTHAFETLLHRLRKKINKYFKDKNFIVEKNSFYYLSN
;
A
#
# COMPACT_ATOMS: atom_id res chain seq x y z
N MET A 1 14.44 11.53 -2.61
CA MET A 1 14.27 10.12 -2.19
C MET A 1 14.02 10.15 -0.69
N ASN A 2 13.01 9.41 -0.20
CA ASN A 2 12.86 9.26 1.25
C ASN A 2 14.02 8.42 1.77
N ASN A 3 14.67 8.86 2.84
CA ASN A 3 15.69 8.05 3.49
C ASN A 3 15.03 6.78 4.07
N ILE A 4 15.79 5.71 4.19
CA ILE A 4 15.35 4.46 4.80
C ILE A 4 15.83 4.45 6.24
N HIS A 5 14.94 4.08 7.17
CA HIS A 5 15.26 3.91 8.57
C HIS A 5 14.97 2.48 9.01
N LEU A 6 15.99 1.77 9.51
CA LEU A 6 15.87 0.43 10.06
C LEU A 6 15.69 0.51 11.58
N HIS A 7 14.61 -0.04 12.08
CA HIS A 7 14.36 -0.14 13.53
C HIS A 7 14.47 -1.59 13.99
N ILE A 8 15.46 -1.88 14.84
CA ILE A 8 15.81 -3.22 15.28
C ILE A 8 15.22 -3.49 16.66
N VAL A 9 14.47 -4.56 16.77
CA VAL A 9 13.84 -5.01 18.03
C VAL A 9 14.42 -6.35 18.43
N GLY A 10 14.96 -6.44 19.65
CA GLY A 10 15.44 -7.68 20.24
C GLY A 10 16.95 -7.96 20.06
N SER A 11 17.72 -7.08 19.39
CA SER A 11 19.18 -7.26 19.29
C SER A 11 19.91 -5.93 19.10
N GLU A 12 20.58 -5.47 20.14
CA GLU A 12 21.46 -4.29 20.07
C GLU A 12 22.76 -4.60 19.31
N SER A 13 23.31 -5.80 19.48
CA SER A 13 24.52 -6.23 18.77
C SER A 13 24.34 -6.25 17.25
N PHE A 14 23.16 -6.61 16.78
CA PHE A 14 22.83 -6.55 15.35
C PHE A 14 22.72 -5.11 14.84
N SER A 15 22.22 -4.21 15.66
CA SER A 15 22.21 -2.78 15.35
C SER A 15 23.60 -2.21 15.20
N SER A 16 24.52 -2.55 16.12
CA SER A 16 25.92 -2.15 16.05
C SER A 16 26.61 -2.70 14.80
N LEU A 17 26.39 -3.97 14.49
CA LEU A 17 26.93 -4.60 13.28
C LEU A 17 26.48 -3.88 11.99
N LEU A 18 25.18 -3.54 11.88
CA LEU A 18 24.68 -2.85 10.71
C LEU A 18 25.22 -1.43 10.57
N ASN A 19 25.48 -0.74 11.69
CA ASN A 19 26.14 0.58 11.69
C ASN A 19 27.59 0.49 11.17
N GLU A 20 28.33 -0.57 11.53
CA GLU A 20 29.71 -0.81 11.06
C GLU A 20 29.76 -1.14 9.56
N LEU A 21 28.71 -1.74 9.01
CA LEU A 21 28.66 -2.19 7.61
C LEU A 21 28.22 -1.13 6.59
N ASP A 22 28.08 0.11 7.01
CA ASP A 22 27.72 1.27 6.17
C ASP A 22 26.53 1.01 5.21
N PHE A 23 25.39 0.69 5.80
CA PHE A 23 24.17 0.40 5.03
C PHE A 23 23.55 1.63 4.38
N ASN A 24 24.08 2.84 4.61
CA ASN A 24 23.47 4.11 4.17
C ASN A 24 21.99 4.28 4.61
N TYR A 25 21.61 3.67 5.74
CA TYR A 25 20.30 3.76 6.34
C TYR A 25 20.40 4.38 7.73
N GLY A 26 19.36 5.10 8.15
CA GLY A 26 19.21 5.44 9.56
C GLY A 26 18.96 4.16 10.36
N ILE A 27 19.65 3.97 11.49
CA ILE A 27 19.49 2.76 12.31
C ILE A 27 19.15 3.17 13.74
N SER A 28 18.13 2.50 14.30
CA SER A 28 17.79 2.60 15.71
C SER A 28 17.46 1.22 16.29
N SER A 29 17.61 1.07 17.60
CA SER A 29 17.29 -0.17 18.29
C SER A 29 16.48 0.07 19.56
N GLY A 30 15.79 -0.98 20.05
CA GLY A 30 15.04 -0.95 21.29
C GLY A 30 13.53 -1.08 21.11
N LYS A 31 12.77 -0.95 22.21
CA LYS A 31 11.30 -1.05 22.19
C LYS A 31 10.66 0.26 21.72
N ASN A 32 11.29 1.40 21.94
CA ASN A 32 10.77 2.71 21.61
C ASN A 32 11.24 3.14 20.24
N LEU A 33 10.30 3.32 19.32
CA LEU A 33 10.58 3.76 17.97
C LEU A 33 10.96 5.25 17.94
N LYS A 34 12.19 5.56 17.54
CA LYS A 34 12.65 6.93 17.28
C LYS A 34 13.09 7.02 15.83
N TYR A 35 12.32 7.69 14.99
CA TYR A 35 12.67 7.94 13.59
C TYR A 35 12.05 9.24 13.08
N ASN A 36 12.58 9.76 11.99
CA ASN A 36 11.99 10.91 11.32
C ASN A 36 10.76 10.43 10.51
N ASN A 37 9.58 11.01 10.73
CA ASN A 37 8.33 10.65 10.05
C ASN A 37 8.38 10.79 8.51
N LYS A 38 9.40 11.45 7.97
CA LYS A 38 9.64 11.55 6.52
C LYS A 38 10.37 10.34 5.95
N ASP A 39 11.02 9.53 6.79
CA ASP A 39 11.79 8.37 6.36
C ASP A 39 10.87 7.15 6.17
N LEU A 40 11.28 6.26 5.28
CA LEU A 40 10.62 4.98 5.12
C LEU A 40 11.11 4.02 6.21
N LEU A 41 10.24 3.73 7.16
CA LEU A 41 10.56 2.83 8.27
C LEU A 41 10.48 1.36 7.83
N VAL A 42 11.51 0.58 8.16
CA VAL A 42 11.52 -0.89 8.10
C VAL A 42 11.84 -1.43 9.49
N ARG A 43 11.07 -2.37 9.97
CA ARG A 43 11.31 -3.03 11.25
C ARG A 43 12.01 -4.37 11.06
N ILE A 44 13.01 -4.66 11.92
CA ILE A 44 13.71 -5.93 11.97
C ILE A 44 13.51 -6.50 13.36
N ILE A 45 12.93 -7.68 13.45
CA ILE A 45 12.50 -8.28 14.72
C ILE A 45 13.21 -9.62 14.93
N PHE A 46 13.95 -9.73 16.02
CA PHE A 46 14.46 -11.00 16.52
C PHE A 46 13.41 -11.70 17.38
N ILE A 47 12.74 -12.69 16.81
CA ILE A 47 11.57 -13.34 17.43
C ILE A 47 11.92 -14.00 18.77
N ASP A 48 13.09 -14.61 18.90
CA ASP A 48 13.53 -15.30 20.10
C ASP A 48 13.62 -14.39 21.36
N LYS A 49 13.58 -13.09 21.16
CA LYS A 49 13.75 -12.07 22.21
C LYS A 49 12.42 -11.41 22.62
N LEU A 50 11.30 -11.84 22.03
CA LEU A 50 10.00 -11.23 22.21
C LEU A 50 8.95 -12.23 22.67
N GLN A 51 7.93 -11.73 23.36
CA GLN A 51 6.73 -12.50 23.69
C GLN A 51 5.82 -12.64 22.44
N LEU A 52 5.09 -13.74 22.35
CA LEU A 52 4.20 -14.02 21.22
C LEU A 52 3.16 -12.91 20.98
N ILE A 53 2.69 -12.25 22.04
CA ILE A 53 1.73 -11.15 21.95
C ILE A 53 2.34 -9.92 21.24
N GLU A 54 3.60 -9.61 21.52
CA GLU A 54 4.33 -8.52 20.85
C GLU A 54 4.55 -8.84 19.37
N ILE A 55 4.93 -10.08 19.06
CA ILE A 55 5.13 -10.55 17.68
C ILE A 55 3.82 -10.45 16.88
N LYS A 56 2.70 -10.88 17.44
CA LYS A 56 1.37 -10.76 16.84
C LYS A 56 1.01 -9.30 16.57
N LYS A 57 1.28 -8.40 17.50
CA LYS A 57 1.05 -6.96 17.31
C LYS A 57 1.86 -6.45 16.12
N TYR A 58 3.16 -6.72 16.07
CA TYR A 58 4.02 -6.27 14.98
C TYR A 58 3.65 -6.87 13.62
N SER A 59 3.15 -8.10 13.57
CA SER A 59 2.74 -8.74 12.31
C SER A 59 1.51 -8.10 11.68
N LEU A 60 0.71 -7.34 12.44
CA LEU A 60 -0.51 -6.66 11.99
C LEU A 60 -0.29 -5.16 11.69
N GLU A 61 0.84 -4.59 12.10
CA GLU A 61 1.13 -3.19 11.84
C GLU A 61 1.49 -2.98 10.36
N ASN A 62 1.04 -1.86 9.79
CA ASN A 62 1.31 -1.49 8.39
C ASN A 62 2.74 -0.91 8.21
N ILE A 63 3.72 -1.61 8.73
CA ILE A 63 5.15 -1.31 8.64
C ILE A 63 5.84 -2.53 8.06
N PRO A 64 6.60 -2.39 6.95
CA PRO A 64 7.36 -3.52 6.39
C PRO A 64 8.30 -4.08 7.45
N THR A 65 8.14 -5.37 7.74
CA THR A 65 8.83 -6.02 8.85
C THR A 65 9.56 -7.28 8.39
N VAL A 66 10.82 -7.39 8.79
CA VAL A 66 11.62 -8.60 8.66
C VAL A 66 11.63 -9.33 10.01
N PHE A 67 11.11 -10.54 10.02
CA PHE A 67 11.14 -11.42 11.19
C PHE A 67 12.31 -12.37 11.08
N LEU A 68 13.26 -12.27 12.03
CA LEU A 68 14.44 -13.15 12.11
C LEU A 68 14.13 -14.29 13.08
N LEU A 69 14.20 -15.53 12.56
CA LEU A 69 13.82 -16.76 13.27
C LEU A 69 14.97 -17.75 13.33
N LYS A 70 15.02 -18.55 14.39
CA LYS A 70 15.86 -19.76 14.47
C LYS A 70 15.07 -21.02 14.11
N ASP A 71 13.79 -21.08 14.50
CA ASP A 71 12.90 -22.23 14.24
C ASP A 71 12.07 -21.95 12.98
N ARG A 72 12.18 -22.84 11.98
CA ARG A 72 11.43 -22.76 10.71
C ARG A 72 9.93 -22.92 10.89
N ASP A 73 9.53 -23.70 11.87
CA ASP A 73 8.12 -23.99 12.13
C ASP A 73 7.45 -22.97 13.05
N PHE A 74 8.18 -21.98 13.54
CA PHE A 74 7.67 -21.03 14.53
C PHE A 74 6.37 -20.34 14.07
N LEU A 75 6.33 -19.88 12.83
CA LEU A 75 5.16 -19.18 12.28
C LEU A 75 3.94 -20.10 12.21
N THR A 76 4.14 -21.33 11.73
CA THR A 76 3.08 -22.33 11.59
C THR A 76 2.57 -22.78 12.96
N LYS A 77 3.47 -23.14 13.88
CA LYS A 77 3.14 -23.55 15.25
C LYS A 77 2.34 -22.49 16.00
N ASN A 78 2.62 -21.23 15.78
CA ASN A 78 1.97 -20.10 16.44
C ASN A 78 0.82 -19.48 15.64
N LYS A 79 0.46 -20.06 14.48
CA LYS A 79 -0.60 -19.56 13.57
C LYS A 79 -0.43 -18.06 13.25
N LEU A 80 0.81 -17.66 12.93
CA LEU A 80 1.13 -16.28 12.57
C LEU A 80 0.97 -16.10 11.06
N HIS A 81 0.12 -15.16 10.67
CA HIS A 81 -0.04 -14.74 9.28
C HIS A 81 0.71 -13.42 9.08
N LEU A 82 1.63 -13.42 8.13
CA LEU A 82 2.38 -12.24 7.77
C LEU A 82 1.64 -11.45 6.68
N LEU A 83 1.69 -10.12 6.75
CA LEU A 83 1.21 -9.26 5.67
C LEU A 83 2.08 -9.43 4.42
N GLU A 84 1.53 -9.10 3.26
CA GLU A 84 2.21 -9.29 1.95
C GLU A 84 3.59 -8.63 1.84
N PHE A 85 3.80 -7.55 2.58
CA PHE A 85 5.07 -6.81 2.65
C PHE A 85 5.92 -7.18 3.86
N ASN A 86 5.60 -8.23 4.58
CA ASN A 86 6.44 -8.77 5.65
C ASN A 86 7.18 -10.00 5.15
N VAL A 87 8.35 -10.26 5.69
CA VAL A 87 9.17 -11.42 5.33
C VAL A 87 9.73 -12.08 6.58
N SER A 88 9.87 -13.40 6.55
CA SER A 88 10.56 -14.17 7.57
C SER A 88 11.88 -14.69 7.02
N LEU A 89 12.97 -14.55 7.80
CA LEU A 89 14.30 -15.03 7.46
C LEU A 89 14.84 -15.87 8.60
N PHE A 90 15.64 -16.88 8.23
CA PHE A 90 16.26 -17.76 9.21
C PHE A 90 17.70 -17.32 9.46
N VAL A 91 18.06 -17.27 10.74
CA VAL A 91 19.43 -16.97 11.14
C VAL A 91 20.20 -18.28 11.38
N PRO A 92 21.49 -18.35 11.02
CA PRO A 92 22.34 -17.27 10.48
C PRO A 92 21.98 -16.91 9.01
N ILE A 93 22.18 -15.64 8.65
CA ILE A 93 21.97 -15.15 7.29
C ILE A 93 23.19 -14.36 6.82
N GLU A 94 23.56 -14.52 5.56
CA GLU A 94 24.61 -13.72 4.94
C GLU A 94 24.17 -12.27 4.75
N ILE A 95 25.07 -11.33 4.98
CA ILE A 95 24.77 -9.91 4.94
C ILE A 95 24.36 -9.42 3.55
N LEU A 96 24.94 -9.98 2.48
CA LEU A 96 24.56 -9.65 1.11
C LEU A 96 23.14 -10.12 0.80
N SER A 97 22.80 -11.35 1.15
CA SER A 97 21.45 -11.90 1.01
C SER A 97 20.43 -11.09 1.81
N PHE A 98 20.78 -10.65 3.02
CA PHE A 98 19.94 -9.78 3.83
C PHE A 98 19.67 -8.44 3.15
N ARG A 99 20.70 -7.80 2.55
CA ARG A 99 20.57 -6.55 1.81
C ARG A 99 19.67 -6.69 0.59
N GLU A 100 19.81 -7.76 -0.18
CA GLU A 100 18.95 -8.04 -1.33
C GLU A 100 17.48 -8.20 -0.94
N ILE A 101 17.22 -8.97 0.13
CA ILE A 101 15.87 -9.18 0.64
C ILE A 101 15.25 -7.87 1.15
N LEU A 102 16.03 -7.00 1.82
CA LEU A 102 15.56 -5.67 2.19
C LEU A 102 15.16 -4.85 0.97
N ASN A 103 15.95 -4.87 -0.11
CA ASN A 103 15.63 -4.14 -1.34
C ASN A 103 14.36 -4.67 -2.00
N ILE A 104 14.18 -5.98 -2.05
CA ILE A 104 12.95 -6.62 -2.58
C ILE A 104 11.75 -6.22 -1.73
N LEU A 105 11.86 -6.29 -0.40
CA LEU A 105 10.82 -5.89 0.55
C LEU A 105 10.40 -4.43 0.36
N LEU A 106 11.38 -3.53 0.27
CA LEU A 106 11.15 -2.10 0.08
C LEU A 106 10.48 -1.80 -1.25
N THR A 107 10.92 -2.45 -2.32
CA THR A 107 10.34 -2.31 -3.65
C THR A 107 8.88 -2.77 -3.64
N LYS A 108 8.60 -3.93 -3.06
CA LYS A 108 7.25 -4.48 -2.91
C LYS A 108 6.35 -3.57 -2.07
N TYR A 109 6.84 -3.10 -0.93
CA TYR A 109 6.08 -2.20 -0.06
C TYR A 109 5.74 -0.89 -0.74
N ASN A 110 6.71 -0.27 -1.41
CA ASN A 110 6.50 0.97 -2.16
C ASN A 110 5.49 0.79 -3.30
N PHE A 111 5.56 -0.35 -4.01
CA PHE A 111 4.60 -0.70 -5.05
C PHE A 111 3.18 -0.84 -4.47
N LEU A 112 3.01 -1.57 -3.38
CA LEU A 112 1.72 -1.75 -2.71
C LEU A 112 1.18 -0.44 -2.13
N LYS A 113 2.06 0.38 -1.54
CA LYS A 113 1.68 1.67 -0.96
C LYS A 113 1.25 2.68 -2.02
N LYS A 114 1.97 2.75 -3.15
CA LYS A 114 1.65 3.66 -4.26
C LYS A 114 0.37 3.29 -4.98
N SER A 115 -0.05 2.03 -4.93
CA SER A 115 -1.28 1.57 -5.57
C SER A 115 -2.54 1.99 -4.83
N LYS A 116 -2.42 2.32 -3.53
CA LYS A 116 -3.56 2.67 -2.68
C LYS A 116 -3.73 4.17 -2.59
N ILE A 117 -4.88 4.63 -3.01
CA ILE A 117 -5.28 6.04 -2.99
C ILE A 117 -6.53 6.15 -2.12
N ILE A 118 -6.50 7.08 -1.18
CA ILE A 118 -7.68 7.38 -0.35
C ILE A 118 -8.42 8.56 -0.98
N ILE A 119 -9.68 8.34 -1.25
CA ILE A 119 -10.61 9.35 -1.77
C ILE A 119 -11.80 9.40 -0.82
N GLN A 120 -11.88 10.42 0.01
CA GLN A 120 -12.87 10.49 1.10
C GLN A 120 -12.77 9.25 2.03
N ASP A 121 -13.86 8.49 2.13
CA ASP A 121 -13.94 7.23 2.90
C ASP A 121 -13.63 5.99 2.06
N TYR A 122 -13.18 6.16 0.81
CA TYR A 122 -12.88 5.06 -0.10
C TYR A 122 -11.39 4.84 -0.23
N GLU A 123 -10.97 3.58 -0.11
CA GLU A 123 -9.64 3.13 -0.52
C GLU A 123 -9.73 2.56 -1.94
N ILE A 124 -9.01 3.17 -2.87
CA ILE A 124 -8.87 2.69 -4.26
C ILE A 124 -7.54 1.95 -4.36
N ASP A 125 -7.56 0.71 -4.78
CA ASP A 125 -6.35 -0.06 -5.08
C ASP A 125 -6.22 -0.22 -6.59
N SER A 126 -5.24 0.49 -7.16
CA SER A 126 -4.99 0.52 -8.61
C SER A 126 -4.45 -0.81 -9.14
N ASN A 127 -3.68 -1.57 -8.35
CA ASN A 127 -3.08 -2.83 -8.78
C ASN A 127 -4.13 -3.94 -8.95
N VAL A 128 -5.04 -4.05 -8.00
CA VAL A 128 -6.11 -5.06 -8.06
C VAL A 128 -7.40 -4.52 -8.64
N ARG A 129 -7.41 -3.24 -9.05
CA ARG A 129 -8.57 -2.53 -9.60
C ARG A 129 -9.81 -2.70 -8.72
N SER A 130 -9.73 -2.19 -7.50
CA SER A 130 -10.82 -2.29 -6.53
C SER A 130 -11.06 -1.00 -5.77
N ILE A 131 -12.29 -0.81 -5.34
CA ILE A 131 -12.73 0.24 -4.43
C ILE A 131 -13.27 -0.39 -3.16
N THR A 132 -12.82 0.10 -2.01
CA THR A 132 -13.20 -0.42 -0.70
C THR A 132 -13.72 0.72 0.17
N LYS A 133 -14.85 0.51 0.85
CA LYS A 133 -15.35 1.39 1.91
C LYS A 133 -15.79 0.52 3.07
N GLN A 134 -15.28 0.79 4.27
CA GLN A 134 -15.46 -0.05 5.46
C GLN A 134 -14.97 -1.49 5.19
N LYS A 135 -15.86 -2.51 5.21
CA LYS A 135 -15.54 -3.92 4.96
C LYS A 135 -15.95 -4.41 3.56
N ILE A 136 -16.56 -3.54 2.75
CA ILE A 136 -17.06 -3.91 1.43
C ILE A 136 -16.01 -3.56 0.38
N LYS A 137 -15.56 -4.58 -0.37
CA LYS A 137 -14.61 -4.44 -1.48
C LYS A 137 -15.30 -4.80 -2.80
N VAL A 138 -15.17 -3.93 -3.80
CA VAL A 138 -15.82 -4.08 -5.11
C VAL A 138 -14.78 -3.94 -6.22
N LYS A 139 -14.80 -4.84 -7.19
CA LYS A 139 -13.92 -4.75 -8.37
C LYS A 139 -14.35 -3.65 -9.31
N LEU A 140 -13.36 -2.93 -9.84
CA LEU A 140 -13.52 -1.94 -10.90
C LEU A 140 -13.02 -2.50 -12.23
N THR A 141 -13.64 -2.08 -13.32
CA THR A 141 -13.04 -2.24 -14.65
C THR A 141 -11.89 -1.24 -14.81
N GLU A 142 -11.04 -1.45 -15.79
CA GLU A 142 -9.94 -0.54 -16.08
C GLU A 142 -10.43 0.89 -16.34
N LYS A 143 -11.46 1.04 -17.17
CA LYS A 143 -12.04 2.35 -17.50
C LYS A 143 -12.76 3.04 -16.32
N GLU A 144 -13.36 2.26 -15.42
CA GLU A 144 -13.93 2.80 -14.17
C GLU A 144 -12.83 3.33 -13.26
N LEU A 145 -11.70 2.60 -13.15
CA LEU A 145 -10.54 3.05 -12.39
C LEU A 145 -9.91 4.31 -13.00
N GLU A 146 -9.66 4.31 -14.32
CA GLU A 146 -9.11 5.47 -15.04
C GLU A 146 -9.99 6.73 -14.84
N LEU A 147 -11.32 6.58 -14.88
CA LEU A 147 -12.25 7.69 -14.62
C LEU A 147 -12.11 8.23 -13.20
N ILE A 148 -12.08 7.37 -12.19
CA ILE A 148 -11.92 7.78 -10.79
C ILE A 148 -10.58 8.51 -10.60
N LEU A 149 -9.47 7.96 -11.12
CA LEU A 149 -8.15 8.54 -10.99
C LEU A 149 -8.04 9.88 -11.72
N ALA A 150 -8.63 10.01 -12.91
CA ALA A 150 -8.65 11.27 -13.65
C ALA A 150 -9.38 12.37 -12.85
N LEU A 151 -10.53 12.04 -12.26
CA LEU A 151 -11.30 12.98 -11.45
C LEU A 151 -10.59 13.34 -10.12
N ASN A 152 -9.89 12.37 -9.50
CA ASN A 152 -9.16 12.62 -8.26
C ASN A 152 -7.96 13.57 -8.45
N ASN A 153 -7.28 13.48 -9.58
CA ASN A 153 -6.11 14.28 -9.86
C ASN A 153 -6.44 15.72 -10.33
N ASN A 154 -7.72 16.02 -10.52
CA ASN A 154 -8.16 17.30 -11.09
C ASN A 154 -9.42 17.83 -10.37
N ASN A 155 -9.50 19.12 -10.19
CA ASN A 155 -10.66 19.80 -9.60
C ASN A 155 -11.77 20.00 -10.65
N GLY A 156 -12.34 18.88 -11.13
CA GLY A 156 -13.37 18.86 -12.15
C GLY A 156 -12.83 18.77 -13.57
N LEU A 157 -13.46 17.91 -14.35
CA LEU A 157 -13.11 17.67 -15.76
C LEU A 157 -14.36 17.68 -16.62
N ASN A 158 -14.28 18.29 -17.80
CA ASN A 158 -15.36 18.24 -18.77
C ASN A 158 -15.37 16.91 -19.55
N LYS A 159 -16.50 16.61 -20.17
CA LYS A 159 -16.71 15.36 -20.93
C LYS A 159 -15.66 15.14 -22.02
N SER A 160 -15.30 16.20 -22.76
CA SER A 160 -14.34 16.09 -23.86
C SER A 160 -12.93 15.70 -23.38
N PHE A 161 -12.51 16.26 -22.26
CA PHE A 161 -11.23 15.90 -21.64
C PHE A 161 -11.24 14.48 -21.12
N LEU A 162 -12.31 14.07 -20.43
CA LEU A 162 -12.46 12.70 -19.91
C LEU A 162 -12.45 11.66 -21.03
N LEU A 163 -13.16 11.92 -22.13
CA LEU A 163 -13.13 11.06 -23.31
C LEU A 163 -11.70 10.89 -23.86
N LYS A 164 -10.97 11.98 -24.07
CA LYS A 164 -9.58 11.94 -24.56
C LYS A 164 -8.64 11.22 -23.60
N SER A 165 -8.79 11.42 -22.29
CA SER A 165 -7.89 10.84 -21.30
C SER A 165 -8.11 9.33 -21.11
N ILE A 166 -9.36 8.86 -21.21
CA ILE A 166 -9.74 7.46 -20.95
C ILE A 166 -9.68 6.60 -22.21
N TRP A 167 -9.94 7.18 -23.41
CA TRP A 167 -9.94 6.47 -24.70
C TRP A 167 -8.84 6.97 -25.65
N LYS A 168 -7.63 7.10 -25.17
CA LYS A 168 -6.43 7.75 -25.77
C LYS A 168 -6.19 7.53 -27.27
N HIS A 169 -6.77 6.50 -27.89
CA HIS A 169 -6.47 6.08 -29.26
C HIS A 169 -7.68 5.88 -30.17
N SER A 170 -8.90 6.22 -29.76
CA SER A 170 -10.06 6.14 -30.64
C SER A 170 -10.27 7.45 -31.36
N LEU A 171 -10.16 7.43 -32.69
CA LEU A 171 -10.39 8.58 -33.57
C LEU A 171 -11.86 9.00 -33.57
N ASP A 172 -12.79 8.05 -33.38
CA ASP A 172 -14.23 8.28 -33.21
C ASP A 172 -14.62 8.12 -31.74
N LEU A 173 -14.58 9.22 -31.01
CA LEU A 173 -14.97 9.25 -29.58
C LEU A 173 -16.50 9.21 -29.47
N ASP A 174 -17.03 8.01 -29.27
CA ASP A 174 -18.45 7.83 -28.99
C ASP A 174 -18.81 8.41 -27.60
N THR A 175 -19.56 9.52 -27.65
CA THR A 175 -20.06 10.17 -26.41
C THR A 175 -20.96 9.25 -25.59
N HIS A 176 -21.60 8.28 -26.22
CA HIS A 176 -22.44 7.28 -25.52
C HIS A 176 -21.60 6.30 -24.69
N ALA A 177 -20.35 6.02 -25.09
CA ALA A 177 -19.44 5.17 -24.30
C ALA A 177 -19.15 5.78 -22.93
N PHE A 178 -18.90 7.09 -22.86
CA PHE A 178 -18.67 7.79 -21.59
C PHE A 178 -19.93 7.79 -20.71
N GLU A 179 -21.08 8.09 -21.25
CA GLU A 179 -22.35 8.12 -20.51
C GLU A 179 -22.67 6.73 -19.94
N THR A 180 -22.45 5.70 -20.73
CA THR A 180 -22.63 4.30 -20.30
C THR A 180 -21.66 3.93 -19.18
N LEU A 181 -20.39 4.31 -19.28
CA LEU A 181 -19.37 4.09 -18.24
C LEU A 181 -19.78 4.79 -16.94
N LEU A 182 -20.12 6.07 -17.02
CA LEU A 182 -20.50 6.88 -15.88
C LEU A 182 -21.76 6.31 -15.20
N HIS A 183 -22.80 5.96 -15.98
CA HIS A 183 -24.01 5.35 -15.47
C HIS A 183 -23.73 4.03 -14.74
N ARG A 184 -22.94 3.14 -15.36
CA ARG A 184 -22.57 1.84 -14.76
C ARG A 184 -21.79 2.02 -13.46
N LEU A 185 -20.83 2.94 -13.43
CA LEU A 185 -20.05 3.22 -12.23
C LEU A 185 -20.93 3.78 -11.11
N ARG A 186 -21.76 4.81 -11.38
CA ARG A 186 -22.71 5.37 -10.41
C ARG A 186 -23.66 4.29 -9.86
N LYS A 187 -24.20 3.45 -10.73
CA LYS A 187 -25.08 2.33 -10.33
C LYS A 187 -24.35 1.33 -9.45
N LYS A 188 -23.10 1.01 -9.77
CA LYS A 188 -22.23 0.11 -8.98
C LYS A 188 -21.98 0.69 -7.60
N ILE A 189 -21.53 1.94 -7.49
CA ILE A 189 -21.24 2.62 -6.22
C ILE A 189 -22.51 2.70 -5.36
N ASN A 190 -23.63 3.11 -5.94
CA ASN A 190 -24.91 3.18 -5.21
C ASN A 190 -25.37 1.79 -4.73
N LYS A 191 -25.21 0.75 -5.54
CA LYS A 191 -25.61 -0.61 -5.17
C LYS A 191 -24.87 -1.12 -3.92
N TYR A 192 -23.55 -0.97 -3.89
CA TYR A 192 -22.71 -1.56 -2.86
C TYR A 192 -22.49 -0.65 -1.65
N PHE A 193 -22.40 0.66 -1.86
CA PHE A 193 -22.04 1.62 -0.81
C PHE A 193 -23.18 2.58 -0.44
N LYS A 194 -24.33 2.49 -1.14
CA LYS A 194 -25.50 3.39 -0.96
C LYS A 194 -25.18 4.87 -1.19
N ASP A 195 -24.13 5.15 -1.95
CA ASP A 195 -23.70 6.49 -2.27
C ASP A 195 -24.17 6.88 -3.70
N LYS A 196 -25.06 7.85 -3.76
CA LYS A 196 -25.60 8.37 -5.02
C LYS A 196 -24.79 9.54 -5.57
N ASN A 197 -23.94 10.13 -4.74
CA ASN A 197 -23.24 11.38 -5.02
C ASN A 197 -21.73 11.21 -5.24
N PHE A 198 -21.22 9.98 -5.30
CA PHE A 198 -19.78 9.71 -5.48
C PHE A 198 -19.17 10.48 -6.68
N ILE A 199 -19.91 10.60 -7.79
CA ILE A 199 -19.53 11.45 -8.92
C ILE A 199 -20.69 12.41 -9.20
N VAL A 200 -20.44 13.70 -9.03
CA VAL A 200 -21.40 14.77 -9.28
C VAL A 200 -21.07 15.53 -10.56
N GLU A 201 -22.10 16.10 -11.18
CA GLU A 201 -21.96 16.97 -12.34
C GLU A 201 -22.45 18.36 -11.97
N LYS A 202 -21.63 19.39 -12.24
CA LYS A 202 -21.96 20.81 -12.07
C LYS A 202 -21.40 21.58 -13.26
N ASN A 203 -22.24 22.38 -13.91
CA ASN A 203 -21.84 23.23 -15.05
C ASN A 203 -21.05 22.48 -16.14
N SER A 204 -21.51 21.26 -16.51
CA SER A 204 -20.87 20.39 -17.51
C SER A 204 -19.48 19.88 -17.10
N PHE A 205 -19.09 19.99 -15.83
CA PHE A 205 -17.90 19.38 -15.27
C PHE A 205 -18.27 18.28 -14.28
N TYR A 206 -17.48 17.22 -14.28
CA TYR A 206 -17.61 16.07 -13.39
C TYR A 206 -16.58 16.15 -12.26
N TYR A 207 -17.03 15.86 -11.04
CA TYR A 207 -16.22 15.90 -9.81
C TYR A 207 -16.45 14.64 -9.00
N LEU A 208 -15.44 14.21 -8.26
CA LEU A 208 -15.71 13.39 -7.10
C LEU A 208 -16.31 14.26 -6.01
N SER A 209 -17.37 13.78 -5.38
CA SER A 209 -18.02 14.51 -4.25
C SER A 209 -16.97 14.72 -3.15
N ASN A 210 -16.91 15.88 -2.56
CA ASN A 210 -16.10 16.17 -1.37
C ASN A 210 -16.82 15.70 -0.12
#